data_8811f94e4a9aff1f85fce22923783b5c
#
_entry.id   8811f94e4a9aff1f85fce22923783b5c
#
_cell.length_a   1.000
_cell.length_b   1.000
_cell.length_c   1.000
_cell.angle_alpha   90.00
_cell.angle_beta   90.00
_cell.angle_gamma   90.00
#
_symmetry.space_group_name_H-M   'P 1'
#
loop_
_entity.id
_entity.type
_entity.pdbx_description
1 polymer ?
#
loop_
_entity_poly.entity_id
_entity_poly.type
_entity_poly.pdbx_seq_one_letter_code
_entity_poly.pdbx_strand_id
1 'polypeptide(L)'
;MIGGTTGEYYVESHDERVQLLTLAREAVGDQTQIIFGTGSLDPNQSLKLAEAGAKNGADVLLVATPPYSLPTQRELALHALAIDRVADMPIMLYNYPDRMGVNMEAEFLDRVGQSINFCG
;
A
#
# COMPACT_ATOMS: atom_id res chain seq x y z
N MET A 1 -10.87 -2.28 -5.56
CA MET A 1 -9.61 -2.46 -4.78
C MET A 1 -9.02 -3.81 -5.13
N ILE A 2 -7.70 -3.88 -5.32
CA ILE A 2 -6.92 -5.08 -5.64
C ILE A 2 -5.85 -5.29 -4.55
N GLY A 3 -5.59 -6.52 -4.16
CA GLY A 3 -4.61 -6.83 -3.12
C GLY A 3 -5.01 -6.39 -1.70
N GLY A 4 -6.31 -6.36 -1.40
CA GLY A 4 -6.81 -6.13 -0.05
C GLY A 4 -6.79 -7.39 0.81
N THR A 5 -7.01 -7.25 2.13
CA THR A 5 -6.96 -8.36 3.09
C THR A 5 -7.95 -9.48 2.76
N THR A 6 -9.18 -9.14 2.39
CA THR A 6 -10.21 -10.12 1.99
C THR A 6 -9.98 -10.70 0.60
N GLY A 7 -9.11 -10.08 -0.20
CA GLY A 7 -8.63 -10.59 -1.48
C GLY A 7 -7.43 -11.53 -1.33
N GLU A 8 -7.07 -11.89 -0.10
CA GLU A 8 -6.03 -12.89 0.21
C GLU A 8 -4.65 -12.56 -0.37
N TYR A 9 -4.28 -11.25 -0.40
CA TYR A 9 -3.03 -10.76 -1.00
C TYR A 9 -1.77 -11.51 -0.52
N TYR A 10 -1.82 -12.09 0.66
CA TYR A 10 -0.70 -12.79 1.30
C TYR A 10 -0.38 -14.15 0.68
N VAL A 11 -1.26 -14.69 -0.18
CA VAL A 11 -1.02 -15.93 -0.94
C VAL A 11 -0.71 -15.67 -2.41
N GLU A 12 -0.87 -14.43 -2.87
CA GLU A 12 -0.55 -14.03 -4.24
C GLU A 12 0.94 -13.70 -4.37
N SER A 13 1.57 -14.17 -5.44
CA SER A 13 2.90 -13.73 -5.82
C SER A 13 2.90 -12.27 -6.29
N HIS A 14 4.08 -11.66 -6.36
CA HIS A 14 4.24 -10.32 -6.94
C HIS A 14 3.63 -10.23 -8.34
N ASP A 15 3.98 -11.18 -9.21
CA ASP A 15 3.57 -11.16 -10.62
C ASP A 15 2.07 -11.36 -10.79
N GLU A 16 1.46 -12.26 -10.02
CA GLU A 16 0.00 -12.44 -10.01
C GLU A 16 -0.72 -11.16 -9.59
N ARG A 17 -0.23 -10.47 -8.55
CA ARG A 17 -0.84 -9.23 -8.08
C ARG A 17 -0.72 -8.10 -9.11
N VAL A 18 0.43 -7.97 -9.76
CA VAL A 18 0.63 -7.00 -10.86
C VAL A 18 -0.24 -7.35 -12.07
N GLN A 19 -0.36 -8.62 -12.40
CA GLN A 19 -1.24 -9.08 -13.48
C GLN A 19 -2.71 -8.77 -13.19
N LEU A 20 -3.18 -9.00 -11.97
CA LEU A 20 -4.54 -8.66 -11.55
C LEU A 20 -4.82 -7.16 -11.70
N LEU A 21 -3.85 -6.30 -11.33
CA LEU A 21 -3.96 -4.85 -11.52
C LEU A 21 -4.10 -4.49 -13.01
N THR A 22 -3.24 -5.04 -13.85
CA THR A 22 -3.26 -4.79 -15.30
C THR A 22 -4.59 -5.21 -15.93
N LEU A 23 -5.05 -6.42 -15.63
CA LEU A 23 -6.33 -6.93 -16.13
C LEU A 23 -7.53 -6.09 -15.63
N ALA A 24 -7.47 -5.64 -14.37
CA ALA A 24 -8.52 -4.78 -13.84
C ALA A 24 -8.54 -3.42 -14.56
N ARG A 25 -7.37 -2.81 -14.81
CA ARG A 25 -7.30 -1.55 -15.57
C ARG A 25 -7.82 -1.72 -16.98
N GLU A 26 -7.45 -2.80 -17.67
CA GLU A 26 -7.98 -3.13 -19.00
C GLU A 26 -9.52 -3.28 -19.00
N ALA A 27 -10.07 -3.92 -17.96
CA ALA A 27 -11.50 -4.18 -17.87
C ALA A 27 -12.33 -2.93 -17.58
N VAL A 28 -11.83 -2.00 -16.73
CA VAL A 28 -12.62 -0.82 -16.30
C VAL A 28 -12.22 0.47 -17.02
N GLY A 29 -11.11 0.47 -17.74
CA GLY A 29 -10.58 1.69 -18.38
C GLY A 29 -10.37 2.81 -17.36
N ASP A 30 -10.57 4.05 -17.76
CA ASP A 30 -10.45 5.24 -16.90
C ASP A 30 -11.75 5.59 -16.15
N GLN A 31 -12.78 4.75 -16.25
CA GLN A 31 -14.10 5.01 -15.67
C GLN A 31 -14.16 4.75 -14.16
N THR A 32 -13.23 3.98 -13.63
CA THR A 32 -13.21 3.54 -12.22
C THR A 32 -11.83 3.69 -11.64
N GLN A 33 -11.74 4.31 -10.46
CA GLN A 33 -10.49 4.37 -9.71
C GLN A 33 -10.11 2.99 -9.16
N ILE A 34 -8.83 2.65 -9.29
CA ILE A 34 -8.26 1.42 -8.75
C ILE A 34 -7.36 1.74 -7.56
N ILE A 35 -7.72 1.21 -6.40
CA ILE A 35 -6.86 1.19 -5.21
C ILE A 35 -6.08 -0.11 -5.21
N PHE A 36 -4.75 -0.03 -5.15
CA PHE A 36 -3.85 -1.18 -5.19
C PHE A 36 -3.11 -1.37 -3.87
N GLY A 37 -3.25 -2.54 -3.26
CA GLY A 37 -2.62 -2.89 -2.00
C GLY A 37 -1.14 -3.27 -2.18
N THR A 38 -0.28 -2.65 -1.38
CA THR A 38 1.17 -2.89 -1.38
C THR A 38 1.64 -3.76 -0.22
N GLY A 39 0.71 -4.30 0.57
CA GLY A 39 1.01 -5.09 1.77
C GLY A 39 1.88 -6.32 1.48
N SER A 40 2.92 -6.52 2.31
CA SER A 40 3.80 -7.69 2.29
C SER A 40 4.46 -7.87 3.65
N LEU A 41 4.89 -9.11 3.96
CA LEU A 41 5.78 -9.42 5.09
C LEU A 41 7.20 -8.88 4.86
N ASP A 42 7.63 -8.82 3.59
CA ASP A 42 8.92 -8.26 3.19
C ASP A 42 8.73 -6.80 2.74
N PRO A 43 9.30 -5.81 3.44
CA PRO A 43 9.21 -4.41 3.05
C PRO A 43 9.75 -4.12 1.64
N ASN A 44 10.75 -4.87 1.17
CA ASN A 44 11.26 -4.69 -0.19
C ASN A 44 10.23 -5.11 -1.25
N GLN A 45 9.41 -6.10 -0.97
CA GLN A 45 8.31 -6.46 -1.85
C GLN A 45 7.22 -5.38 -1.86
N SER A 46 6.96 -4.75 -0.72
CA SER A 46 6.04 -3.60 -0.67
C SER A 46 6.51 -2.45 -1.57
N LEU A 47 7.81 -2.15 -1.59
CA LEU A 47 8.39 -1.12 -2.48
C LEU A 47 8.23 -1.51 -3.96
N LYS A 48 8.53 -2.77 -4.31
CA LYS A 48 8.37 -3.26 -5.70
C LYS A 48 6.91 -3.22 -6.15
N LEU A 49 5.98 -3.57 -5.26
CA LEU A 49 4.54 -3.47 -5.54
C LEU A 49 4.10 -2.02 -5.72
N ALA A 50 4.64 -1.10 -4.94
CA ALA A 50 4.35 0.33 -5.07
C ALA A 50 4.82 0.87 -6.43
N GLU A 51 6.06 0.56 -6.83
CA GLU A 51 6.57 0.92 -8.17
C GLU A 51 5.73 0.29 -9.29
N ALA A 52 5.36 -0.98 -9.13
CA ALA A 52 4.52 -1.67 -10.11
C ALA A 52 3.12 -1.06 -10.17
N GLY A 53 2.52 -0.70 -9.04
CA GLY A 53 1.24 0.00 -8.96
C GLY A 53 1.24 1.30 -9.76
N ALA A 54 2.27 2.13 -9.54
CA ALA A 54 2.44 3.39 -10.26
C ALA A 54 2.57 3.20 -11.79
N LYS A 55 3.21 2.10 -12.22
CA LYS A 55 3.47 1.83 -13.66
C LYS A 55 2.31 1.13 -14.37
N ASN A 56 1.46 0.40 -13.65
CA ASN A 56 0.44 -0.48 -14.23
C ASN A 56 -1.00 -0.02 -14.00
N GLY A 57 -1.19 1.26 -13.68
CA GLY A 57 -2.51 1.88 -13.72
C GLY A 57 -3.28 1.85 -12.39
N ALA A 58 -2.63 1.77 -11.24
CA ALA A 58 -3.25 2.13 -9.98
C ALA A 58 -3.47 3.66 -9.92
N ASP A 59 -4.57 4.09 -9.33
CA ASP A 59 -4.84 5.51 -9.05
C ASP A 59 -4.43 5.89 -7.63
N VAL A 60 -4.50 4.94 -6.70
CA VAL A 60 -4.15 5.09 -5.28
C VAL A 60 -3.47 3.82 -4.80
N LEU A 61 -2.43 3.97 -3.98
CA LEU A 61 -1.84 2.85 -3.24
C LEU A 61 -2.49 2.71 -1.86
N LEU A 62 -2.75 1.48 -1.45
CA LEU A 62 -3.17 1.17 -0.09
C LEU A 62 -1.96 0.67 0.70
N VAL A 63 -1.54 1.43 1.71
CA VAL A 63 -0.37 1.14 2.54
C VAL A 63 -0.83 0.74 3.93
N ALA A 64 -0.48 -0.47 4.33
CA ALA A 64 -0.77 -1.03 5.66
C ALA A 64 0.50 -1.12 6.50
N THR A 65 0.33 -1.29 7.81
CA THR A 65 1.39 -1.77 8.70
C THR A 65 1.91 -3.11 8.18
N PRO A 66 3.25 -3.31 8.09
CA PRO A 66 3.79 -4.65 7.82
C PRO A 66 3.30 -5.64 8.88
N PRO A 67 2.62 -6.73 8.47
CA PRO A 67 2.05 -7.67 9.42
C PRO A 67 3.16 -8.41 10.20
N TYR A 68 2.83 -8.87 11.42
CA TYR A 68 3.70 -9.67 12.29
C TYR A 68 4.90 -8.91 12.92
N SER A 69 5.49 -7.92 12.27
CA SER A 69 6.75 -7.29 12.70
C SER A 69 6.62 -6.31 13.88
N LEU A 70 5.39 -5.86 14.19
CA LEU A 70 5.08 -4.91 15.28
C LEU A 70 6.00 -3.68 15.30
N PRO A 71 6.07 -2.91 14.22
CA PRO A 71 6.97 -1.76 14.13
C PRO A 71 6.60 -0.65 15.11
N THR A 72 7.59 0.11 15.55
CA THR A 72 7.37 1.39 16.25
C THR A 72 6.73 2.41 15.31
N GLN A 73 6.14 3.49 15.84
CA GLN A 73 5.53 4.57 15.04
C GLN A 73 6.53 5.18 14.06
N ARG A 74 7.80 5.30 14.48
CA ARG A 74 8.89 5.78 13.62
C ARG A 74 9.19 4.83 12.46
N GLU A 75 9.31 3.54 12.73
CA GLU A 75 9.59 2.53 11.70
C GLU A 75 8.43 2.41 10.72
N LEU A 76 7.20 2.48 11.22
CA LEU A 76 6.00 2.50 10.40
C LEU A 76 5.98 3.72 9.46
N ALA A 77 6.33 4.90 9.97
CA ALA A 77 6.44 6.11 9.16
C ALA A 77 7.56 5.99 8.11
N LEU A 78 8.71 5.43 8.46
CA LEU A 78 9.80 5.19 7.51
C LEU A 78 9.38 4.24 6.38
N HIS A 79 8.61 3.20 6.72
CA HIS A 79 8.04 2.28 5.73
C HIS A 79 7.07 3.00 4.77
N ALA A 80 6.11 3.75 5.30
CA ALA A 80 5.14 4.49 4.49
C ALA A 80 5.80 5.56 3.60
N LEU A 81 6.76 6.32 4.13
CA LEU A 81 7.53 7.33 3.38
C LEU A 81 8.47 6.72 2.34
N ALA A 82 8.97 5.49 2.55
CA ALA A 82 9.75 4.79 1.54
C ALA A 82 8.87 4.39 0.34
N ILE A 83 7.64 3.94 0.59
CA ILE A 83 6.65 3.65 -0.46
C ILE A 83 6.28 4.93 -1.21
N ASP A 84 5.99 6.01 -0.49
CA ASP A 84 5.71 7.32 -1.05
C ASP A 84 6.79 7.79 -2.02
N ARG A 85 8.05 7.68 -1.61
CA ARG A 85 9.20 8.11 -2.41
C ARG A 85 9.36 7.34 -3.73
N VAL A 86 9.08 6.04 -3.74
CA VAL A 86 9.29 5.21 -4.95
C VAL A 86 8.10 5.27 -5.90
N ALA A 87 6.90 5.55 -5.40
CA ALA A 87 5.68 5.56 -6.20
C ALA A 87 5.28 6.96 -6.67
N ASP A 88 5.52 7.98 -5.84
CA ASP A 88 5.16 9.38 -6.08
C ASP A 88 3.72 9.55 -6.60
N MET A 89 2.77 8.98 -5.89
CA MET A 89 1.36 8.97 -6.25
C MET A 89 0.47 8.94 -4.99
N PRO A 90 -0.86 9.19 -5.12
CA PRO A 90 -1.77 9.18 -3.97
C PRO A 90 -1.69 7.90 -3.15
N ILE A 91 -1.63 8.07 -1.82
CA ILE A 91 -1.56 6.98 -0.84
C ILE A 91 -2.71 7.07 0.14
N MET A 92 -3.39 5.96 0.34
CA MET A 92 -4.36 5.74 1.40
C MET A 92 -3.75 4.84 2.47
N LEU A 93 -3.82 5.25 3.72
CA LEU A 93 -3.35 4.45 4.85
C LEU A 93 -4.42 3.45 5.29
N TYR A 94 -4.02 2.21 5.56
CA TYR A 94 -4.90 1.18 6.05
C TYR A 94 -4.54 0.80 7.49
N ASN A 95 -5.27 1.36 8.44
CA ASN A 95 -5.10 1.11 9.86
C ASN A 95 -6.03 -0.02 10.33
N TYR A 96 -5.46 -1.19 10.62
CA TYR A 96 -6.22 -2.34 11.10
C TYR A 96 -5.49 -3.01 12.28
N PRO A 97 -5.50 -2.38 13.48
CA PRO A 97 -4.71 -2.82 14.62
C PRO A 97 -5.05 -4.24 15.09
N ASP A 98 -6.31 -4.68 14.99
CA ASP A 98 -6.73 -6.04 15.37
C ASP A 98 -6.02 -7.14 14.57
N ARG A 99 -5.56 -6.85 13.37
CA ARG A 99 -4.83 -7.79 12.50
C ARG A 99 -3.34 -7.53 12.49
N MET A 100 -2.95 -6.27 12.51
CA MET A 100 -1.55 -5.87 12.38
C MET A 100 -0.83 -5.77 13.73
N GLY A 101 -1.58 -5.74 14.85
CA GLY A 101 -1.03 -5.62 16.19
C GLY A 101 -0.45 -4.24 16.52
N VAL A 102 -0.52 -3.30 15.62
CA VAL A 102 -0.03 -1.92 15.78
C VAL A 102 -1.08 -0.95 15.28
N ASN A 103 -1.38 0.08 16.07
CA ASN A 103 -2.23 1.21 15.69
C ASN A 103 -1.38 2.33 15.09
N MET A 104 -1.89 2.98 14.05
CA MET A 104 -1.31 4.21 13.50
C MET A 104 -1.71 5.38 14.40
N GLU A 105 -0.78 5.88 15.21
CA GLU A 105 -1.03 6.93 16.19
C GLU A 105 -0.67 8.32 15.67
N ALA A 106 -0.97 9.37 16.45
CA ALA A 106 -0.70 10.75 16.09
C ALA A 106 0.79 10.98 15.71
N GLU A 107 1.73 10.36 16.43
CA GLU A 107 3.16 10.46 16.10
C GLU A 107 3.48 9.95 14.68
N PHE A 108 2.86 8.85 14.26
CA PHE A 108 2.99 8.35 12.90
C PHE A 108 2.39 9.33 11.89
N LEU A 109 1.16 9.81 12.14
CA LEU A 109 0.44 10.73 11.24
C LEU A 109 1.19 12.06 11.09
N ASP A 110 1.77 12.62 12.16
CA ASP A 110 2.58 13.82 12.11
C ASP A 110 3.82 13.65 11.20
N ARG A 111 4.39 12.45 11.17
CA ARG A 111 5.57 12.16 10.34
C ARG A 111 5.21 12.02 8.86
N VAL A 112 4.15 11.29 8.53
CA VAL A 112 3.74 11.07 7.13
C VAL A 112 3.01 12.28 6.55
N GLY A 113 2.33 13.08 7.36
CA GLY A 113 1.61 14.27 6.94
C GLY A 113 2.48 15.39 6.33
N GLN A 114 3.80 15.20 6.28
CA GLN A 114 4.71 16.08 5.55
C GLN A 114 4.65 15.86 4.03
N SER A 115 4.19 14.73 3.56
CA SER A 115 3.99 14.45 2.13
C SER A 115 2.56 14.75 1.69
N ILE A 116 2.42 15.37 0.52
CA ILE A 116 1.13 15.69 -0.10
C ILE A 116 0.42 14.46 -0.70
N ASN A 117 1.13 13.35 -0.81
CA ASN A 117 0.58 12.14 -1.44
C ASN A 117 -0.34 11.34 -0.50
N PHE A 118 -0.25 11.54 0.81
CA PHE A 118 -1.17 10.90 1.75
C PHE A 118 -2.54 11.59 1.73
N CYS A 119 -3.54 10.92 1.14
CA CYS A 119 -4.88 11.46 0.90
C CYS A 119 -5.98 10.82 1.77
N GLY A 120 -5.64 9.85 2.61
CA GLY A 120 -6.59 9.18 3.49
C GLY A 120 -5.98 8.05 4.30
#